data_78053eeaf79637a0780e7723f4185985
#
_entry.id   78053eeaf79637a0780e7723f4185985
#
_cell.length_a   1.000
_cell.length_b   1.000
_cell.length_c   1.000
_cell.angle_alpha   90.00
_cell.angle_beta   90.00
_cell.angle_gamma   90.00
#
_symmetry.space_group_name_H-M   'P 1'
#
loop_
_entity.id
_entity.type
_entity.pdbx_description
1 polymer ?
#
loop_
_entity_poly.entity_id
_entity_poly.type
_entity_poly.pdbx_seq_one_letter_code
_entity_poly.pdbx_strand_id
1 'polypeptide(L)' 'MMENWINNAQLIPEGKSYKVDSAGRIAIPSHLRAKFGIQTGSQVEYYTAFEEGKWFMCITPCADPKDGETE' A
#
# COMPACT_ATOMS: atom_id res chain seq x y z
N MET A 1 -3.18 22.80 6.98
CA MET A 1 -2.67 22.66 6.15
C MET A 1 -2.22 21.38 5.64
N MET A 2 -1.13 20.84 6.04
CA MET A 2 -0.71 19.59 5.48
C MET A 2 -1.64 18.51 5.86
N GLU A 3 -2.16 18.54 7.03
CA GLU A 3 -3.06 17.52 7.43
C GLU A 3 -4.29 17.50 6.61
N ASN A 4 -4.66 18.63 6.09
CA ASN A 4 -5.89 18.68 5.33
C ASN A 4 -5.86 17.86 4.09
N TRP A 5 -4.78 17.87 3.36
CA TRP A 5 -4.82 17.11 2.14
C TRP A 5 -4.67 15.63 2.42
N ILE A 6 -4.05 15.25 3.53
CA ILE A 6 -4.05 13.86 3.89
C ILE A 6 -5.45 13.39 4.20
N ASN A 7 -6.21 14.23 4.88
CA ASN A 7 -7.56 13.86 5.21
C ASN A 7 -8.48 13.80 4.02
N ASN A 8 -8.05 14.35 2.92
CA ASN A 8 -8.87 14.32 1.72
C ASN A 8 -8.56 13.15 0.82
N ALA A 9 -7.76 12.22 1.29
CA ALA A 9 -7.46 11.05 0.49
C ALA A 9 -8.75 10.33 0.15
N GLN A 10 -8.80 9.81 -1.04
CA GLN A 10 -9.97 9.17 -1.53
C GLN A 10 -9.75 7.67 -1.61
N LEU A 11 -10.69 6.89 -1.10
CA LEU A 11 -10.59 5.46 -1.16
C LEU A 11 -11.31 4.98 -2.40
N ILE A 12 -10.59 4.31 -3.28
CA ILE A 12 -11.14 3.84 -4.53
C ILE A 12 -11.13 2.32 -4.51
N PRO A 13 -12.30 1.69 -4.50
CA PRO A 13 -12.33 0.23 -4.47
C PRO A 13 -11.79 -0.35 -5.74
N GLU A 14 -11.06 -1.45 -5.62
CA GLU A 14 -10.52 -2.12 -6.79
C GLU A 14 -11.43 -3.21 -7.32
N GLY A 15 -12.48 -3.51 -6.56
CA GLY A 15 -13.49 -4.42 -7.08
C GLY A 15 -13.20 -5.89 -6.92
N LYS A 16 -12.16 -6.25 -6.22
CA LYS A 16 -11.80 -7.64 -6.05
C LYS A 16 -11.36 -7.90 -4.64
N SER A 17 -11.50 -9.14 -4.22
CA SER A 17 -10.99 -9.54 -2.93
C SER A 17 -10.03 -10.70 -3.12
N TYR A 18 -9.12 -10.86 -2.21
CA TYR A 18 -8.09 -11.87 -2.31
C TYR A 18 -7.99 -12.62 -0.98
N LYS A 19 -7.61 -13.88 -1.06
CA LYS A 19 -7.48 -14.68 0.15
C LYS A 19 -6.10 -14.55 0.73
N VAL A 20 -6.03 -14.59 2.05
CA VAL A 20 -4.76 -14.66 2.74
C VAL A 20 -4.40 -16.14 2.83
N ASP A 21 -3.18 -16.52 2.47
CA ASP A 21 -2.81 -17.92 2.51
C ASP A 21 -2.33 -18.30 3.91
N SER A 22 -1.93 -19.56 4.08
CA SER A 22 -1.59 -20.05 5.41
C SER A 22 -0.32 -19.41 5.96
N ALA A 23 0.49 -18.84 5.12
CA ALA A 23 1.67 -18.13 5.59
C ALA A 23 1.41 -16.65 5.82
N GLY A 24 0.18 -16.21 5.71
CA GLY A 24 -0.14 -14.81 5.92
C GLY A 24 0.12 -13.93 4.72
N ARG A 25 0.22 -14.50 3.54
CA ARG A 25 0.55 -13.72 2.34
C ARG A 25 -0.66 -13.52 1.46
N ILE A 26 -0.69 -12.40 0.77
CA ILE A 26 -1.69 -12.17 -0.25
C ILE A 26 -0.98 -11.71 -1.51
N ALA A 27 -1.61 -11.93 -2.63
CA ALA A 27 -1.04 -11.49 -3.90
C ALA A 27 -1.35 -10.03 -4.13
N ILE A 28 -0.39 -9.28 -4.60
CA ILE A 28 -0.66 -7.93 -5.04
C ILE A 28 -1.04 -8.03 -6.51
N PRO A 29 -2.19 -7.52 -6.91
CA PRO A 29 -2.63 -7.65 -8.30
C PRO A 29 -1.63 -7.07 -9.27
N SER A 30 -1.50 -7.70 -10.43
CA SER A 30 -0.48 -7.29 -11.36
C SER A 30 -0.66 -5.85 -11.84
N HIS A 31 -1.90 -5.40 -11.99
CA HIS A 31 -2.08 -4.04 -12.46
C HIS A 31 -1.66 -3.02 -11.39
N LEU A 32 -1.78 -3.37 -10.11
CA LEU A 32 -1.31 -2.48 -9.07
C LEU A 32 0.20 -2.53 -8.97
N ARG A 33 0.79 -3.71 -9.18
CA ARG A 33 2.25 -3.77 -9.17
C ARG A 33 2.82 -2.91 -10.29
N ALA A 34 2.19 -2.95 -11.46
CA ALA A 34 2.69 -2.15 -12.56
C ALA A 34 2.50 -0.67 -12.29
N LYS A 35 1.35 -0.31 -11.74
CA LYS A 35 1.08 1.09 -11.49
C LYS A 35 2.06 1.70 -10.50
N PHE A 36 2.46 0.93 -9.50
CA PHE A 36 3.33 1.45 -8.47
C PHE A 36 4.78 1.02 -8.61
N GLY A 37 5.11 0.32 -9.68
CA GLY A 37 6.49 -0.07 -9.92
C GLY A 37 7.00 -1.13 -8.96
N ILE A 38 6.12 -1.97 -8.46
CA ILE A 38 6.49 -2.99 -7.49
C ILE A 38 6.88 -4.25 -8.23
N GLN A 39 8.04 -4.78 -7.92
CA GLN A 39 8.50 -5.99 -8.56
C GLN A 39 9.28 -6.81 -7.56
N THR A 40 9.76 -7.95 -7.98
CA THR A 40 10.51 -8.82 -7.09
C THR A 40 11.66 -8.05 -6.48
N GLY A 41 11.77 -8.12 -5.18
CA GLY A 41 12.82 -7.39 -4.47
C GLY A 41 12.43 -6.01 -4.03
N SER A 42 11.30 -5.50 -4.48
CA SER A 42 10.87 -4.18 -4.04
C SER A 42 10.51 -4.22 -2.57
N GLN A 43 10.70 -3.12 -1.89
CA GLN A 43 10.30 -2.99 -0.51
C GLN A 43 9.06 -2.13 -0.44
N VAL A 44 8.20 -2.45 0.48
CA VAL A 44 6.96 -1.71 0.64
C VAL A 44 6.79 -1.35 2.11
N GLU A 45 6.02 -0.33 2.34
CA GLU A 45 5.70 0.14 3.68
C GLU A 45 4.23 -0.05 3.92
N TYR A 46 3.87 -0.33 5.15
CA TYR A 46 2.47 -0.46 5.53
C TYR A 46 2.03 0.75 6.30
N TYR A 47 0.81 1.16 6.04
CA TYR A 47 0.19 2.25 6.76
C TYR A 47 -1.19 1.81 7.18
N THR A 48 -1.75 2.42 8.19
CA THR A 48 -3.13 2.19 8.54
C THR A 48 -3.88 3.51 8.46
N ALA A 49 -5.14 3.43 8.15
CA ALA A 49 -5.98 4.61 8.08
C ALA A 49 -7.36 4.27 8.59
N PHE A 50 -8.02 5.23 9.20
CA PHE A 50 -9.39 5.05 9.64
C PHE A 50 -10.26 5.95 8.80
N GLU A 51 -11.13 5.35 7.98
CA GLU A 51 -11.97 6.12 7.10
C GLU A 51 -13.34 5.48 7.03
N GLU A 52 -14.35 6.30 6.99
CA GLU A 52 -15.70 5.81 6.83
C GLU A 52 -16.06 4.73 7.84
N GLY A 53 -15.61 4.91 9.05
CA GLY A 53 -16.01 4.02 10.12
C GLY A 53 -15.24 2.74 10.21
N LYS A 54 -14.17 2.56 9.44
CA LYS A 54 -13.41 1.34 9.59
C LYS A 54 -11.94 1.56 9.31
N TRP A 55 -11.15 0.61 9.72
CA TRP A 55 -9.71 0.66 9.53
C TRP A 55 -9.32 0.04 8.22
N PHE A 56 -8.34 0.63 7.58
CA PHE A 56 -7.78 0.13 6.34
C PHE A 56 -6.29 -0.11 6.52
N MET A 57 -5.78 -1.11 5.85
CA MET A 57 -4.36 -1.34 5.78
C MET A 57 -3.91 -0.93 4.40
N CYS A 58 -2.91 -0.08 4.33
CA CYS A 58 -2.43 0.48 3.08
C CYS A 58 -1.01 0.06 2.83
N ILE A 59 -0.65 -0.12 1.58
CA ILE A 59 0.69 -0.52 1.20
C ILE A 59 1.19 0.46 0.16
N THR A 60 2.42 0.91 0.31
CA THR A 60 3.01 1.79 -0.68
C THR A 60 4.47 1.43 -0.88
N PRO A 61 5.03 1.63 -2.06
CA PRO A 61 6.44 1.35 -2.25
C PRO A 61 7.28 2.27 -1.38
N CYS A 62 8.42 1.76 -0.94
CA CYS A 62 9.34 2.62 -0.22
C CYS A 62 9.83 3.71 -1.14
N ALA A 63 9.92 4.89 -0.60
CA ALA A 63 10.14 6.05 -1.42
C ALA A 63 11.45 6.00 -2.14
N ASP A 64 12.46 5.55 -1.54
CA ASP A 64 13.73 5.64 -2.18
C ASP A 64 14.61 4.56 -1.68
N PRO A 65 14.88 3.59 -2.49
CA PRO A 65 15.67 2.48 -2.05
C PRO A 65 17.00 2.87 -1.49
N LYS A 66 17.59 3.90 -2.01
CA LYS A 66 18.84 4.21 -1.51
C LYS A 66 18.77 4.86 -0.18
N ASP A 67 17.64 5.32 0.21
CA ASP A 67 17.53 5.75 1.55
C ASP A 67 17.77 4.64 2.48
N GLY A 68 17.27 3.52 2.18
CA GLY A 68 17.44 2.42 3.05
C GLY A 68 18.86 2.03 3.17
N GLU A 69 19.55 2.08 2.09
CA GLU A 69 20.83 1.66 2.18
C GLU A 69 21.72 2.63 2.69
N THR A 70 21.34 3.82 2.72
CA THR A 70 22.22 4.71 3.28
C THR A 70 22.37 4.47 4.70
N GLU A 71 21.62 3.86 5.13
CA GLU A 71 21.78 3.61 6.32
C GLU A 71 22.34 2.82 6.67
#